data_d2da8d5ec4535c63438e499da01e434e
#
_entry.id   d2da8d5ec4535c63438e499da01e434e
#
_cell.length_a   1.000
_cell.length_b   1.000
_cell.length_c   1.000
_cell.angle_alpha   90.00
_cell.angle_beta   90.00
_cell.angle_gamma   90.00
#
_symmetry.space_group_name_H-M   'P 1'
#
loop_
_entity.id
_entity.type
_entity.pdbx_description
1 polymer ?
#
loop_
_entity_poly.entity_id
_entity_poly.type
_entity_poly.pdbx_seq_one_letter_code
_entity_poly.pdbx_strand_id
1 'polypeptide(L)'
;PAMVLPNMVYALQGNAENMVSIPPAAYSGWEMSILKDLAPELEDVDTTMVNDDFSVNVEALADADVDLVLNWDSETDQAEQLKALGIPCVLVSSAKDMDGLKSLVTMLGDALNCEDRAKQVTDWYDETMDYFNSKADEVAALSEDEMPRVLHFQNVHEMTCYTGGINTYITTLEGGQNFTLPEDITEPSMETILEYDPEIIFISNFDDVTPEDFYENKLEGQDWSNVSAVKNHKVYKVPCGLYRWAPPNTFEKPLYMKWTASIVQPEIFSDYDIRTEISDFYKDYY
;
A
#
# COMPACT_ATOMS: atom_id res chain seq x y z
N PRO A 1 5.29 -7.94 -13.64
CA PRO A 1 5.42 -8.22 -12.22
C PRO A 1 5.14 -6.99 -11.37
N ALA A 2 3.95 -6.93 -10.83
CA ALA A 2 3.57 -5.84 -9.95
C ALA A 2 4.25 -6.03 -8.59
N MET A 3 4.97 -5.02 -8.11
CA MET A 3 5.85 -5.07 -6.94
C MET A 3 5.19 -5.58 -5.65
N VAL A 4 3.92 -5.28 -5.43
CA VAL A 4 3.21 -5.65 -4.18
C VAL A 4 2.53 -7.01 -4.23
N LEU A 5 2.43 -7.65 -5.38
CA LEU A 5 1.70 -8.92 -5.52
C LEU A 5 2.33 -10.13 -4.82
N PRO A 6 3.66 -10.23 -4.61
CA PRO A 6 4.20 -11.36 -3.87
C PRO A 6 3.59 -11.54 -2.48
N ASN A 7 3.28 -10.46 -1.77
CA ASN A 7 2.62 -10.56 -0.46
C ASN A 7 1.19 -11.10 -0.58
N MET A 8 0.46 -10.71 -1.63
CA MET A 8 -0.90 -11.18 -1.86
C MET A 8 -0.91 -12.66 -2.27
N VAL A 9 0.02 -13.06 -3.14
CA VAL A 9 0.18 -14.46 -3.53
C VAL A 9 0.52 -15.32 -2.31
N TYR A 10 1.49 -14.88 -1.49
CA TYR A 10 1.82 -15.57 -0.23
C TYR A 10 0.62 -15.67 0.70
N ALA A 11 -0.10 -14.58 0.92
CA ALA A 11 -1.27 -14.54 1.79
C ALA A 11 -2.40 -15.50 1.33
N LEU A 12 -2.56 -15.65 0.02
CA LEU A 12 -3.58 -16.55 -0.57
C LEU A 12 -3.13 -18.01 -0.56
N GLN A 13 -1.88 -18.32 -0.89
CA GLN A 13 -1.37 -19.69 -0.97
C GLN A 13 -0.84 -20.23 0.37
N GLY A 14 -0.48 -19.37 1.31
CA GLY A 14 0.14 -19.74 2.59
C GLY A 14 1.61 -20.15 2.49
N ASN A 15 2.22 -20.01 1.32
CA ASN A 15 3.63 -20.27 1.04
C ASN A 15 4.09 -19.52 -0.22
N ALA A 16 5.39 -19.51 -0.48
CA ALA A 16 6.00 -18.88 -1.67
C ALA A 16 6.62 -19.90 -2.63
N GLU A 17 6.38 -21.20 -2.46
CA GLU A 17 7.03 -22.27 -3.22
C GLU A 17 6.78 -22.19 -4.74
N ASN A 18 5.67 -21.58 -5.15
CA ASN A 18 5.30 -21.42 -6.55
C ASN A 18 5.77 -20.06 -7.15
N MET A 19 6.49 -19.24 -6.39
CA MET A 19 7.03 -17.99 -6.89
C MET A 19 8.38 -18.20 -7.57
N VAL A 20 8.37 -18.35 -8.90
CA VAL A 20 9.58 -18.61 -9.69
C VAL A 20 10.49 -17.40 -9.72
N SER A 21 9.93 -16.20 -9.89
CA SER A 21 10.68 -14.94 -9.91
C SER A 21 9.84 -13.78 -9.40
N ILE A 22 10.49 -12.81 -8.73
CA ILE A 22 9.88 -11.55 -8.28
C ILE A 22 10.74 -10.36 -8.71
N PRO A 23 10.18 -9.13 -8.84
CA PRO A 23 10.97 -7.95 -9.13
C PRO A 23 12.02 -7.64 -8.04
N PRO A 24 13.19 -7.05 -8.38
CA PRO A 24 14.19 -6.64 -7.40
C PRO A 24 13.60 -5.75 -6.28
N ALA A 25 12.71 -4.82 -6.64
CA ALA A 25 12.02 -3.97 -5.67
C ALA A 25 11.07 -4.75 -4.73
N ALA A 26 10.49 -5.86 -5.19
CA ALA A 26 9.69 -6.75 -4.34
C ALA A 26 10.59 -7.55 -3.39
N TYR A 27 11.74 -7.99 -3.84
CA TYR A 27 12.75 -8.64 -3.01
C TYR A 27 13.24 -7.72 -1.89
N SER A 28 13.57 -6.47 -2.18
CA SER A 28 13.90 -5.47 -1.16
C SER A 28 12.77 -5.25 -0.16
N GLY A 29 11.51 -5.30 -0.61
CA GLY A 29 10.34 -5.25 0.27
C GLY A 29 10.24 -6.46 1.19
N TRP A 30 10.53 -7.66 0.69
CA TRP A 30 10.61 -8.88 1.49
C TRP A 30 11.68 -8.77 2.57
N GLU A 31 12.90 -8.33 2.24
CA GLU A 31 14.00 -8.17 3.18
C GLU A 31 13.67 -7.26 4.38
N MET A 32 12.84 -6.23 4.16
CA MET A 32 12.50 -5.22 5.17
C MET A 32 11.20 -5.50 5.93
N SER A 33 10.49 -6.58 5.61
CA SER A 33 9.17 -6.88 6.15
C SER A 33 9.13 -8.17 6.95
N ILE A 34 8.01 -8.43 7.64
CA ILE A 34 7.76 -9.68 8.35
C ILE A 34 7.72 -10.88 7.38
N LEU A 35 7.47 -10.64 6.10
CA LEU A 35 7.44 -11.70 5.09
C LEU A 35 8.78 -12.45 5.00
N LYS A 36 9.90 -11.81 5.37
CA LYS A 36 11.20 -12.48 5.46
C LYS A 36 11.21 -13.65 6.44
N ASP A 37 10.54 -13.47 7.58
CA ASP A 37 10.48 -14.51 8.62
C ASP A 37 9.45 -15.60 8.27
N LEU A 38 8.39 -15.25 7.55
CA LEU A 38 7.30 -16.16 7.18
C LEU A 38 7.59 -16.96 5.90
N ALA A 39 8.27 -16.36 4.94
CA ALA A 39 8.62 -16.94 3.64
C ALA A 39 10.15 -16.90 3.43
N PRO A 40 10.96 -17.59 4.26
CA PRO A 40 12.41 -17.61 4.11
C PRO A 40 12.87 -18.24 2.79
N GLU A 41 12.04 -19.06 2.14
CA GLU A 41 12.31 -19.64 0.82
C GLU A 41 12.48 -18.60 -0.28
N LEU A 42 12.01 -17.36 -0.09
CA LEU A 42 12.24 -16.27 -1.04
C LEU A 42 13.67 -15.71 -1.01
N GLU A 43 14.52 -16.15 -0.07
CA GLU A 43 15.94 -15.75 -0.06
C GLU A 43 16.67 -16.09 -1.36
N ASP A 44 16.34 -17.25 -1.96
CA ASP A 44 16.94 -17.75 -3.19
C ASP A 44 16.07 -17.53 -4.44
N VAL A 45 14.98 -16.75 -4.35
CA VAL A 45 14.09 -16.50 -5.48
C VAL A 45 14.82 -15.74 -6.59
N ASP A 46 14.56 -16.09 -7.85
CA ASP A 46 15.15 -15.39 -8.98
C ASP A 46 14.60 -13.96 -9.09
N THR A 47 15.50 -12.98 -9.18
CA THR A 47 15.14 -11.57 -9.40
C THR A 47 15.60 -11.04 -10.75
N THR A 48 16.17 -11.91 -11.63
CA THR A 48 16.77 -11.50 -12.92
C THR A 48 15.82 -11.60 -14.11
N MET A 49 14.67 -12.28 -13.93
CA MET A 49 13.63 -12.38 -14.97
C MET A 49 12.79 -11.11 -15.09
N VAL A 50 12.98 -10.15 -14.19
CA VAL A 50 12.31 -8.86 -14.19
C VAL A 50 13.36 -7.78 -14.05
N ASN A 51 13.29 -6.75 -14.90
CA ASN A 51 14.19 -5.61 -14.85
C ASN A 51 13.74 -4.58 -13.78
N ASP A 52 14.62 -3.62 -13.46
CA ASP A 52 14.34 -2.55 -12.50
C ASP A 52 13.17 -1.64 -12.94
N ASP A 53 12.91 -1.53 -14.23
CA ASP A 53 11.77 -0.81 -14.82
C ASP A 53 10.47 -1.64 -14.86
N PHE A 54 10.46 -2.80 -14.21
CA PHE A 54 9.36 -3.78 -14.18
C PHE A 54 9.07 -4.46 -15.52
N SER A 55 9.83 -4.24 -16.56
CA SER A 55 9.73 -5.02 -17.79
C SER A 55 10.17 -6.47 -17.54
N VAL A 56 9.56 -7.42 -18.26
CA VAL A 56 9.87 -8.84 -18.11
C VAL A 56 10.86 -9.33 -19.17
N ASN A 57 11.78 -10.20 -18.77
CA ASN A 57 12.61 -10.96 -19.69
C ASN A 57 11.80 -12.17 -20.21
N VAL A 58 11.15 -11.97 -21.35
CA VAL A 58 10.23 -12.95 -21.95
C VAL A 58 10.93 -14.28 -22.29
N GLU A 59 12.20 -14.22 -22.72
CA GLU A 59 12.98 -15.43 -23.03
C GLU A 59 13.29 -16.22 -21.75
N ALA A 60 13.70 -15.55 -20.68
CA ALA A 60 13.98 -16.21 -19.40
C ALA A 60 12.71 -16.83 -18.80
N LEU A 61 11.57 -16.16 -18.92
CA LEU A 61 10.27 -16.70 -18.45
C LEU A 61 9.84 -17.95 -19.25
N ALA A 62 10.10 -17.95 -20.57
CA ALA A 62 9.79 -19.12 -21.41
C ALA A 62 10.70 -20.32 -21.08
N ASP A 63 11.97 -20.08 -20.78
CA ASP A 63 12.93 -21.11 -20.42
C ASP A 63 12.68 -21.69 -19.01
N ALA A 64 12.06 -20.90 -18.13
CA ALA A 64 11.75 -21.28 -16.74
C ALA A 64 10.43 -22.05 -16.58
N ASP A 65 9.72 -22.36 -17.68
CA ASP A 65 8.43 -23.09 -17.70
C ASP A 65 7.38 -22.47 -16.74
N VAL A 66 7.23 -21.13 -16.83
CA VAL A 66 6.33 -20.36 -15.98
C VAL A 66 4.88 -20.54 -16.41
N ASP A 67 4.00 -20.93 -15.48
CA ASP A 67 2.58 -21.18 -15.74
C ASP A 67 1.76 -19.87 -15.80
N LEU A 68 2.15 -18.83 -15.08
CA LEU A 68 1.39 -17.59 -14.94
C LEU A 68 2.33 -16.39 -14.67
N VAL A 69 2.05 -15.29 -15.34
CA VAL A 69 2.68 -13.98 -15.05
C VAL A 69 1.62 -13.01 -14.52
N LEU A 70 1.92 -12.34 -13.41
CA LEU A 70 1.09 -11.26 -12.87
C LEU A 70 1.80 -9.94 -13.18
N ASN A 71 1.17 -9.03 -13.95
CA ASN A 71 1.79 -7.77 -14.36
C ASN A 71 0.82 -6.60 -14.25
N TRP A 72 1.34 -5.38 -14.37
CA TRP A 72 0.50 -4.19 -14.37
C TRP A 72 -0.34 -4.07 -15.66
N ASP A 73 -1.51 -3.47 -15.57
CA ASP A 73 -2.42 -3.23 -16.70
C ASP A 73 -1.87 -2.23 -17.73
N SER A 74 -0.82 -1.47 -17.38
CA SER A 74 -0.03 -0.67 -18.33
C SER A 74 0.82 -1.52 -19.29
N GLU A 75 1.13 -2.78 -18.94
CA GLU A 75 2.09 -3.63 -19.62
C GLU A 75 1.44 -4.54 -20.69
N THR A 76 0.52 -3.98 -21.48
CA THR A 76 -0.25 -4.73 -22.48
C THR A 76 0.61 -5.34 -23.57
N ASP A 77 1.68 -4.66 -24.02
CA ASP A 77 2.58 -5.16 -25.06
C ASP A 77 3.36 -6.40 -24.57
N GLN A 78 3.77 -6.40 -23.31
CA GLN A 78 4.44 -7.56 -22.70
C GLN A 78 3.47 -8.73 -22.54
N ALA A 79 2.23 -8.46 -22.16
CA ALA A 79 1.19 -9.48 -22.06
C ALA A 79 0.91 -10.17 -23.42
N GLU A 80 0.89 -9.41 -24.52
CA GLU A 80 0.72 -9.96 -25.86
C GLU A 80 1.94 -10.82 -26.30
N GLN A 81 3.16 -10.42 -25.92
CA GLN A 81 4.37 -11.20 -26.19
C GLN A 81 4.35 -12.54 -25.43
N LEU A 82 4.00 -12.51 -24.13
CA LEU A 82 3.86 -13.71 -23.30
C LEU A 82 2.79 -14.67 -23.85
N LYS A 83 1.64 -14.12 -24.26
CA LYS A 83 0.56 -14.87 -24.88
C LYS A 83 0.97 -15.56 -26.18
N ALA A 84 1.82 -14.91 -27.01
CA ALA A 84 2.34 -15.51 -28.22
C ALA A 84 3.22 -16.73 -27.96
N LEU A 85 3.82 -16.82 -26.76
CA LEU A 85 4.61 -17.97 -26.30
C LEU A 85 3.78 -19.00 -25.51
N GLY A 86 2.47 -18.76 -25.34
CA GLY A 86 1.56 -19.63 -24.59
C GLY A 86 1.62 -19.45 -23.09
N ILE A 87 2.26 -18.37 -22.58
CA ILE A 87 2.34 -18.04 -21.16
C ILE A 87 1.17 -17.12 -20.79
N PRO A 88 0.23 -17.57 -19.93
CA PRO A 88 -0.83 -16.72 -19.43
C PRO A 88 -0.30 -15.51 -18.67
N CYS A 89 -0.89 -14.33 -18.91
CA CYS A 89 -0.57 -13.11 -18.17
C CYS A 89 -1.86 -12.48 -17.64
N VAL A 90 -1.93 -12.29 -16.32
CA VAL A 90 -3.02 -11.56 -15.66
C VAL A 90 -2.55 -10.14 -15.41
N LEU A 91 -3.29 -9.17 -15.95
CA LEU A 91 -3.03 -7.74 -15.77
C LEU A 91 -3.84 -7.20 -14.59
N VAL A 92 -3.14 -6.51 -13.70
CA VAL A 92 -3.73 -5.95 -12.48
C VAL A 92 -3.63 -4.42 -12.47
N SER A 93 -4.70 -3.78 -12.01
CA SER A 93 -4.76 -2.32 -11.81
C SER A 93 -4.46 -1.97 -10.36
N SER A 94 -4.01 -0.74 -10.13
CA SER A 94 -3.97 -0.18 -8.78
C SER A 94 -5.38 0.04 -8.25
N ALA A 95 -5.69 -0.52 -7.09
CA ALA A 95 -6.97 -0.32 -6.42
C ALA A 95 -7.17 1.16 -6.07
N LYS A 96 -8.37 1.68 -6.34
CA LYS A 96 -8.76 3.06 -6.02
C LYS A 96 -9.60 3.15 -4.75
N ASP A 97 -10.19 2.04 -4.37
CA ASP A 97 -11.08 1.85 -3.22
C ASP A 97 -11.04 0.39 -2.76
N MET A 98 -11.81 0.06 -1.73
CA MET A 98 -11.87 -1.30 -1.19
C MET A 98 -12.57 -2.28 -2.13
N ASP A 99 -13.52 -1.86 -2.95
CA ASP A 99 -14.19 -2.73 -3.93
C ASP A 99 -13.22 -3.17 -5.03
N GLY A 100 -12.35 -2.26 -5.48
CA GLY A 100 -11.26 -2.59 -6.41
C GLY A 100 -10.26 -3.59 -5.80
N LEU A 101 -9.93 -3.42 -4.53
CA LEU A 101 -9.03 -4.34 -3.82
C LEU A 101 -9.67 -5.73 -3.62
N LYS A 102 -10.96 -5.79 -3.26
CA LYS A 102 -11.74 -7.04 -3.21
C LYS A 102 -11.76 -7.77 -4.54
N SER A 103 -12.00 -7.02 -5.62
CA SER A 103 -12.03 -7.59 -6.98
C SER A 103 -10.68 -8.18 -7.35
N LEU A 104 -9.58 -7.52 -6.98
CA LEU A 104 -8.22 -8.03 -7.19
C LEU A 104 -7.99 -9.33 -6.41
N VAL A 105 -8.33 -9.37 -5.11
CA VAL A 105 -8.17 -10.56 -4.27
C VAL A 105 -8.98 -11.73 -4.82
N THR A 106 -10.23 -11.49 -5.22
CA THR A 106 -11.09 -12.52 -5.84
C THR A 106 -10.47 -13.07 -7.12
N MET A 107 -10.03 -12.19 -8.02
CA MET A 107 -9.37 -12.58 -9.28
C MET A 107 -8.10 -13.39 -9.04
N LEU A 108 -7.27 -12.99 -8.06
CA LEU A 108 -6.06 -13.74 -7.70
C LEU A 108 -6.42 -15.09 -7.08
N GLY A 109 -7.48 -15.17 -6.26
CA GLY A 109 -8.00 -16.42 -5.71
C GLY A 109 -8.37 -17.41 -6.80
N ASP A 110 -9.12 -16.95 -7.80
CA ASP A 110 -9.49 -17.76 -8.97
C ASP A 110 -8.25 -18.21 -9.78
N ALA A 111 -7.33 -17.27 -10.05
CA ALA A 111 -6.13 -17.55 -10.85
C ALA A 111 -5.16 -18.52 -10.16
N LEU A 112 -5.13 -18.54 -8.83
CA LEU A 112 -4.23 -19.35 -8.00
C LEU A 112 -4.90 -20.60 -7.41
N ASN A 113 -6.18 -20.85 -7.71
CA ASN A 113 -7.02 -21.89 -7.12
C ASN A 113 -7.08 -21.82 -5.58
N CYS A 114 -7.28 -20.60 -5.06
CA CYS A 114 -7.33 -20.27 -3.63
C CYS A 114 -8.64 -19.53 -3.27
N GLU A 115 -9.77 -19.89 -3.89
CA GLU A 115 -11.04 -19.17 -3.80
C GLU A 115 -11.57 -19.09 -2.36
N ASP A 116 -11.45 -20.16 -1.59
CA ASP A 116 -11.87 -20.19 -0.18
C ASP A 116 -11.06 -19.20 0.66
N ARG A 117 -9.76 -19.10 0.41
CA ARG A 117 -8.89 -18.16 1.10
C ARG A 117 -9.15 -16.72 0.65
N ALA A 118 -9.34 -16.51 -0.64
CA ALA A 118 -9.73 -15.20 -1.18
C ALA A 118 -11.06 -14.73 -0.57
N LYS A 119 -12.03 -15.63 -0.42
CA LYS A 119 -13.29 -15.30 0.25
C LYS A 119 -13.10 -14.90 1.71
N GLN A 120 -12.29 -15.62 2.48
CA GLN A 120 -11.99 -15.28 3.87
C GLN A 120 -11.42 -13.85 3.97
N VAL A 121 -10.53 -13.48 3.05
CA VAL A 121 -9.93 -12.14 3.00
C VAL A 121 -10.96 -11.07 2.63
N THR A 122 -11.78 -11.34 1.62
CA THR A 122 -12.82 -10.39 1.19
C THR A 122 -13.93 -10.23 2.23
N ASP A 123 -14.26 -11.27 2.99
CA ASP A 123 -15.16 -11.15 4.14
C ASP A 123 -14.59 -10.21 5.22
N TRP A 124 -13.29 -10.30 5.53
CA TRP A 124 -12.61 -9.37 6.45
C TRP A 124 -12.58 -7.92 5.93
N TYR A 125 -12.44 -7.75 4.59
CA TYR A 125 -12.57 -6.42 3.97
C TYR A 125 -13.98 -5.86 4.14
N ASP A 126 -15.02 -6.69 3.97
CA ASP A 126 -16.41 -6.29 4.16
C ASP A 126 -16.69 -5.90 5.61
N GLU A 127 -16.25 -6.70 6.58
CA GLU A 127 -16.36 -6.40 8.02
C GLU A 127 -15.70 -5.06 8.36
N THR A 128 -14.53 -4.78 7.76
CA THR A 128 -13.84 -3.50 7.94
C THR A 128 -14.66 -2.35 7.34
N MET A 129 -15.19 -2.52 6.15
CA MET A 129 -16.01 -1.47 5.51
C MET A 129 -17.33 -1.25 6.25
N ASP A 130 -17.96 -2.30 6.77
CA ASP A 130 -19.15 -2.19 7.61
C ASP A 130 -18.87 -1.39 8.89
N TYR A 131 -17.68 -1.60 9.49
CA TYR A 131 -17.23 -0.80 10.63
C TYR A 131 -17.10 0.69 10.26
N PHE A 132 -16.39 1.04 9.17
CA PHE A 132 -16.27 2.43 8.74
C PHE A 132 -17.61 3.05 8.36
N ASN A 133 -18.47 2.31 7.67
CA ASN A 133 -19.83 2.75 7.33
C ASN A 133 -20.67 3.02 8.59
N SER A 134 -20.47 2.27 9.67
CA SER A 134 -21.16 2.52 10.95
C SER A 134 -20.78 3.87 11.58
N LYS A 135 -19.63 4.44 11.23
CA LYS A 135 -19.12 5.73 11.68
C LYS A 135 -19.43 6.89 10.73
N ALA A 136 -20.03 6.62 9.57
CA ALA A 136 -20.21 7.60 8.50
C ALA A 136 -21.01 8.84 8.94
N ASP A 137 -22.03 8.68 9.77
CA ASP A 137 -22.84 9.79 10.29
C ASP A 137 -22.02 10.68 11.24
N GLU A 138 -21.15 10.08 12.07
CA GLU A 138 -20.25 10.82 12.98
C GLU A 138 -19.22 11.62 12.18
N VAL A 139 -18.62 11.00 11.15
CA VAL A 139 -17.69 11.67 10.23
C VAL A 139 -18.38 12.78 9.42
N ALA A 140 -19.58 12.54 8.92
CA ALA A 140 -20.34 13.53 8.15
C ALA A 140 -20.81 14.74 8.99
N ALA A 141 -20.84 14.61 10.31
CA ALA A 141 -21.19 15.69 11.24
C ALA A 141 -20.02 16.63 11.55
N LEU A 142 -18.77 16.26 11.17
CA LEU A 142 -17.58 17.10 11.39
C LEU A 142 -17.68 18.39 10.59
N SER A 143 -17.34 19.51 11.23
CA SER A 143 -17.07 20.77 10.53
C SER A 143 -15.70 20.74 9.86
N GLU A 144 -15.46 21.61 8.90
CA GLU A 144 -14.17 21.70 8.18
C GLU A 144 -12.98 21.88 9.14
N ASP A 145 -13.16 22.66 10.22
CA ASP A 145 -12.13 22.89 11.24
C ASP A 145 -11.82 21.65 12.09
N GLU A 146 -12.72 20.66 12.13
CA GLU A 146 -12.55 19.39 12.85
C GLU A 146 -11.94 18.29 11.97
N MET A 147 -11.83 18.53 10.67
CA MET A 147 -11.20 17.65 9.70
C MET A 147 -9.72 18.00 9.53
N PRO A 148 -8.76 17.23 10.07
CA PRO A 148 -7.35 17.55 9.94
C PRO A 148 -6.87 17.45 8.48
N ARG A 149 -5.99 18.35 8.09
CA ARG A 149 -5.30 18.32 6.79
C ARG A 149 -4.23 17.24 6.80
N VAL A 150 -4.37 16.25 5.94
CA VAL A 150 -3.53 15.06 5.88
C VAL A 150 -2.68 15.05 4.63
N LEU A 151 -1.39 14.78 4.78
CA LEU A 151 -0.44 14.63 3.68
C LEU A 151 0.18 13.23 3.72
N HIS A 152 0.10 12.49 2.62
CA HIS A 152 0.74 11.19 2.46
C HIS A 152 1.92 11.28 1.49
N PHE A 153 3.13 11.12 1.99
CA PHE A 153 4.31 11.01 1.14
C PHE A 153 4.49 9.61 0.57
N GLN A 154 4.76 9.54 -0.71
CA GLN A 154 5.31 8.37 -1.37
C GLN A 154 6.84 8.35 -1.23
N ASN A 155 7.49 9.48 -1.50
CA ASN A 155 8.92 9.71 -1.33
C ASN A 155 9.16 11.16 -0.89
N VAL A 156 9.77 11.33 0.28
CA VAL A 156 10.01 12.66 0.89
C VAL A 156 11.13 13.40 0.18
N HIS A 157 12.23 12.71 -0.17
CA HIS A 157 13.36 13.35 -0.86
C HIS A 157 12.96 13.91 -2.23
N GLU A 158 12.11 13.18 -2.95
CA GLU A 158 11.57 13.59 -4.25
C GLU A 158 10.31 14.45 -4.14
N MET A 159 9.83 14.71 -2.93
CA MET A 159 8.58 15.45 -2.67
C MET A 159 7.35 14.85 -3.38
N THR A 160 7.35 13.53 -3.65
CA THR A 160 6.20 12.87 -4.27
C THR A 160 5.15 12.46 -3.24
N CYS A 161 3.88 12.75 -3.55
CA CYS A 161 2.76 12.55 -2.64
C CYS A 161 1.65 11.73 -3.28
N TYR A 162 0.89 10.99 -2.45
CA TYR A 162 -0.37 10.41 -2.90
C TYR A 162 -1.46 11.49 -2.95
N THR A 163 -1.87 11.86 -4.16
CA THR A 163 -2.92 12.88 -4.42
C THR A 163 -4.20 12.29 -4.97
N GLY A 164 -4.33 10.96 -4.94
CA GLY A 164 -5.47 10.20 -5.43
C GLY A 164 -5.40 8.73 -5.05
N GLY A 165 -6.35 7.95 -5.55
CA GLY A 165 -6.43 6.51 -5.31
C GLY A 165 -6.91 6.15 -3.92
N ILE A 166 -6.60 4.91 -3.48
CA ILE A 166 -7.16 4.33 -2.26
C ILE A 166 -6.75 5.09 -0.99
N ASN A 167 -5.56 5.70 -0.92
CA ASN A 167 -5.13 6.42 0.28
C ASN A 167 -5.95 7.70 0.50
N THR A 168 -6.26 8.44 -0.57
CA THR A 168 -7.18 9.60 -0.50
C THR A 168 -8.60 9.19 -0.20
N TYR A 169 -9.06 8.07 -0.76
CA TYR A 169 -10.36 7.48 -0.42
C TYR A 169 -10.45 7.15 1.08
N ILE A 170 -9.43 6.50 1.64
CA ILE A 170 -9.35 6.15 3.07
C ILE A 170 -9.36 7.41 3.93
N THR A 171 -8.51 8.41 3.63
CA THR A 171 -8.49 9.70 4.36
C THR A 171 -9.86 10.37 4.39
N THR A 172 -10.62 10.29 3.30
CA THR A 172 -12.00 10.83 3.25
C THR A 172 -12.95 10.06 4.17
N LEU A 173 -12.86 8.72 4.17
CA LEU A 173 -13.67 7.88 5.07
C LEU A 173 -13.38 8.14 6.56
N GLU A 174 -12.17 8.55 6.87
CA GLU A 174 -11.70 8.85 8.23
C GLU A 174 -12.04 10.27 8.69
N GLY A 175 -12.57 11.12 7.82
CA GLY A 175 -12.87 12.52 8.12
C GLY A 175 -11.63 13.43 8.12
N GLY A 176 -10.63 13.09 7.29
CA GLY A 176 -9.49 13.94 7.01
C GLY A 176 -9.65 14.73 5.70
N GLN A 177 -8.99 15.87 5.61
CA GLN A 177 -8.86 16.64 4.37
C GLN A 177 -7.66 16.15 3.57
N ASN A 178 -7.90 15.81 2.30
CA ASN A 178 -6.85 15.33 1.42
C ASN A 178 -6.00 16.46 0.85
N PHE A 179 -4.68 16.24 0.80
CA PHE A 179 -3.80 17.06 0.00
C PHE A 179 -4.09 16.87 -1.49
N THR A 180 -4.28 17.97 -2.20
CA THR A 180 -4.52 17.97 -3.64
C THR A 180 -3.55 18.91 -4.34
N LEU A 181 -3.11 18.50 -5.54
CA LEU A 181 -2.28 19.33 -6.41
C LEU A 181 -3.08 19.73 -7.67
N PRO A 182 -2.78 20.89 -8.28
CA PRO A 182 -3.21 21.18 -9.64
C PRO A 182 -2.84 20.04 -10.60
N GLU A 183 -3.67 19.79 -11.64
CA GLU A 183 -3.52 18.65 -12.56
C GLU A 183 -2.14 18.56 -13.26
N ASP A 184 -1.44 19.69 -13.38
CA ASP A 184 -0.13 19.82 -14.05
C ASP A 184 1.05 19.74 -13.08
N ILE A 185 0.80 19.56 -11.78
CA ILE A 185 1.85 19.47 -10.74
C ILE A 185 1.83 18.07 -10.13
N THR A 186 2.94 17.35 -10.26
CA THR A 186 3.13 16.02 -9.67
C THR A 186 3.91 16.03 -8.36
N GLU A 187 4.71 17.09 -8.15
CA GLU A 187 5.58 17.25 -6.99
C GLU A 187 5.32 18.62 -6.35
N PRO A 188 4.86 18.67 -5.09
CA PRO A 188 4.66 19.94 -4.40
C PRO A 188 6.00 20.59 -4.05
N SER A 189 6.05 21.92 -4.13
CA SER A 189 7.15 22.70 -3.53
C SER A 189 6.96 22.84 -2.02
N MET A 190 8.01 23.21 -1.28
CA MET A 190 7.88 23.58 0.13
C MET A 190 6.90 24.75 0.35
N GLU A 191 6.77 25.68 -0.61
CA GLU A 191 5.79 26.76 -0.55
C GLU A 191 4.35 26.20 -0.60
N THR A 192 4.09 25.24 -1.51
CA THR A 192 2.80 24.56 -1.60
C THR A 192 2.46 23.79 -0.32
N ILE A 193 3.45 23.13 0.29
CA ILE A 193 3.27 22.43 1.57
C ILE A 193 2.97 23.39 2.71
N LEU A 194 3.70 24.52 2.78
CA LEU A 194 3.48 25.53 3.82
C LEU A 194 2.12 26.24 3.66
N GLU A 195 1.64 26.44 2.44
CA GLU A 195 0.31 26.99 2.17
C GLU A 195 -0.81 26.01 2.60
N TYR A 196 -0.64 24.72 2.30
CA TYR A 196 -1.57 23.68 2.75
C TYR A 196 -1.51 23.47 4.26
N ASP A 197 -0.31 23.60 4.85
CA ASP A 197 0.00 23.43 6.28
C ASP A 197 -0.59 22.14 6.85
N PRO A 198 -0.09 20.95 6.45
CA PRO A 198 -0.64 19.69 6.93
C PRO A 198 -0.53 19.56 8.45
N GLU A 199 -1.59 19.03 9.07
CA GLU A 199 -1.68 18.76 10.52
C GLU A 199 -1.26 17.34 10.85
N ILE A 200 -1.29 16.44 9.85
CA ILE A 200 -0.83 15.06 9.94
C ILE A 200 -0.02 14.73 8.69
N ILE A 201 1.15 14.12 8.87
CA ILE A 201 1.97 13.61 7.77
C ILE A 201 2.18 12.11 7.95
N PHE A 202 1.90 11.34 6.90
CA PHE A 202 2.26 9.93 6.80
C PHE A 202 3.40 9.76 5.80
N ILE A 203 4.48 9.09 6.22
CA ILE A 203 5.64 8.78 5.38
C ILE A 203 5.52 7.33 4.93
N SER A 204 5.58 7.07 3.62
CA SER A 204 5.62 5.72 3.09
C SER A 204 6.81 4.94 3.63
N ASN A 205 6.62 3.66 3.83
CA ASN A 205 7.68 2.74 4.23
C ASN A 205 8.72 2.43 3.13
N PHE A 206 8.53 2.97 1.90
CA PHE A 206 9.55 2.94 0.84
C PHE A 206 10.71 3.89 1.10
N ASP A 207 10.43 4.95 1.83
CA ASP A 207 11.35 6.02 2.15
C ASP A 207 12.26 5.61 3.31
N ASP A 208 13.49 6.04 3.36
CA ASP A 208 14.39 5.88 4.49
C ASP A 208 14.23 6.99 5.54
N VAL A 209 13.51 8.05 5.19
CA VAL A 209 13.20 9.19 6.08
C VAL A 209 12.36 8.74 7.27
N THR A 210 12.70 9.28 8.43
CA THR A 210 12.01 9.05 9.71
C THR A 210 11.28 10.31 10.19
N PRO A 211 10.32 10.21 11.14
CA PRO A 211 9.71 11.38 11.76
C PRO A 211 10.73 12.33 12.41
N GLU A 212 11.80 11.79 12.98
CA GLU A 212 12.89 12.55 13.61
C GLU A 212 13.62 13.46 12.64
N ASP A 213 13.75 13.07 11.36
CA ASP A 213 14.39 13.90 10.34
C ASP A 213 13.59 15.17 10.07
N PHE A 214 12.25 15.12 10.17
CA PHE A 214 11.38 16.27 10.13
C PHE A 214 11.52 17.15 11.39
N TYR A 215 11.49 16.55 12.57
CA TYR A 215 11.54 17.29 13.85
C TYR A 215 12.90 17.97 14.06
N GLU A 216 13.97 17.38 13.60
CA GLU A 216 15.32 17.91 13.67
C GLU A 216 15.71 18.74 12.45
N ASN A 217 14.78 18.91 11.48
CA ASN A 217 14.94 19.67 10.23
C ASN A 217 16.20 19.24 9.45
N LYS A 218 16.43 17.92 9.31
CA LYS A 218 17.62 17.33 8.67
C LYS A 218 17.48 17.11 7.17
N LEU A 219 16.30 17.33 6.60
CA LEU A 219 16.02 17.07 5.19
C LEU A 219 16.63 18.19 4.34
N GLU A 220 17.64 17.84 3.56
CA GLU A 220 18.41 18.81 2.76
C GLU A 220 17.52 19.56 1.75
N GLY A 221 17.59 20.89 1.76
CA GLY A 221 16.81 21.74 0.87
C GLY A 221 15.34 21.93 1.26
N GLN A 222 14.91 21.35 2.38
CA GLN A 222 13.52 21.40 2.85
C GLN A 222 13.47 21.98 4.27
N ASP A 223 12.65 23.01 4.50
CA ASP A 223 12.44 23.59 5.84
C ASP A 223 11.05 23.27 6.37
N TRP A 224 10.99 22.32 7.28
CA TRP A 224 9.76 21.79 7.89
C TRP A 224 9.39 22.48 9.21
N SER A 225 10.23 23.37 9.73
CA SER A 225 10.09 23.97 11.05
C SER A 225 8.78 24.73 11.28
N ASN A 226 8.13 25.17 10.20
CA ASN A 226 6.90 25.92 10.24
C ASN A 226 5.62 25.11 9.96
N VAL A 227 5.74 23.83 9.59
CA VAL A 227 4.61 22.95 9.31
C VAL A 227 3.93 22.48 10.60
N SER A 228 2.62 22.56 10.67
CA SER A 228 1.82 22.22 11.85
C SER A 228 2.02 20.78 12.32
N ALA A 229 2.08 19.80 11.42
CA ALA A 229 2.34 18.40 11.76
C ALA A 229 3.69 18.23 12.47
N VAL A 230 4.72 18.96 12.03
CA VAL A 230 6.07 18.88 12.61
C VAL A 230 6.10 19.53 14.00
N LYS A 231 5.52 20.73 14.14
CA LYS A 231 5.43 21.43 15.43
C LYS A 231 4.69 20.62 16.49
N ASN A 232 3.67 19.85 16.06
CA ASN A 232 2.81 19.08 16.96
C ASN A 232 3.23 17.61 17.08
N HIS A 233 4.38 17.20 16.52
CA HIS A 233 4.87 15.84 16.50
C HIS A 233 3.86 14.82 15.93
N LYS A 234 3.16 15.20 14.85
CA LYS A 234 2.18 14.37 14.14
C LYS A 234 2.70 13.92 12.76
N VAL A 235 3.95 13.50 12.72
CA VAL A 235 4.56 12.84 11.56
C VAL A 235 4.70 11.35 11.88
N TYR A 236 4.20 10.49 11.00
CA TYR A 236 4.10 9.06 11.26
C TYR A 236 4.71 8.26 10.11
N LYS A 237 5.55 7.29 10.43
CA LYS A 237 6.05 6.32 9.47
C LYS A 237 5.04 5.19 9.33
N VAL A 238 4.58 4.92 8.11
CA VAL A 238 3.65 3.83 7.84
C VAL A 238 4.34 2.48 8.11
N PRO A 239 3.71 1.55 8.85
CA PRO A 239 4.27 0.24 9.11
C PRO A 239 4.55 -0.57 7.84
N CYS A 240 5.57 -1.43 7.88
CA CYS A 240 5.81 -2.41 6.83
C CYS A 240 4.79 -3.56 6.89
N GLY A 241 4.47 -4.05 8.09
CA GLY A 241 3.61 -5.22 8.24
C GLY A 241 4.16 -6.45 7.56
N LEU A 242 3.27 -7.27 6.99
CA LEU A 242 3.63 -8.45 6.21
C LEU A 242 4.53 -8.10 5.02
N TYR A 243 4.23 -6.96 4.37
CA TYR A 243 5.03 -6.47 3.26
C TYR A 243 5.13 -4.94 3.26
N ARG A 244 4.05 -4.22 2.99
CA ARG A 244 3.98 -2.74 2.99
C ARG A 244 2.53 -2.30 3.05
N TRP A 245 2.18 -1.42 3.99
CA TRP A 245 0.79 -0.98 4.18
C TRP A 245 0.36 0.17 3.26
N ALA A 246 1.28 1.07 2.90
CA ALA A 246 0.95 2.26 2.11
C ALA A 246 0.53 1.98 0.65
N PRO A 247 1.14 1.03 -0.11
CA PRO A 247 0.77 0.79 -1.49
C PRO A 247 -0.70 0.43 -1.69
N PRO A 248 -1.31 0.77 -2.85
CA PRO A 248 -2.72 0.51 -3.11
C PRO A 248 -3.11 -0.97 -2.98
N ASN A 249 -2.33 -1.87 -3.57
CA ASN A 249 -2.64 -3.29 -3.64
C ASN A 249 -1.95 -4.06 -2.51
N THR A 250 -2.19 -3.69 -1.26
CA THR A 250 -1.69 -4.45 -0.11
C THR A 250 -2.79 -5.28 0.53
N PHE A 251 -2.42 -6.50 0.95
CA PHE A 251 -3.32 -7.43 1.64
C PHE A 251 -3.82 -6.87 2.97
N GLU A 252 -2.96 -6.17 3.71
CA GLU A 252 -3.21 -5.65 5.06
C GLU A 252 -3.92 -4.27 5.06
N LYS A 253 -4.59 -3.88 3.98
CA LYS A 253 -5.26 -2.58 3.88
C LYS A 253 -6.24 -2.28 5.03
N PRO A 254 -7.02 -3.25 5.56
CA PRO A 254 -7.84 -3.01 6.76
C PRO A 254 -7.05 -2.57 7.99
N LEU A 255 -5.87 -3.13 8.23
CA LEU A 255 -5.02 -2.69 9.34
C LEU A 255 -4.51 -1.27 9.13
N TYR A 256 -4.10 -0.94 7.89
CA TYR A 256 -3.73 0.43 7.52
C TYR A 256 -4.88 1.40 7.79
N MET A 257 -6.10 1.09 7.34
CA MET A 257 -7.29 1.92 7.55
C MET A 257 -7.56 2.15 9.05
N LYS A 258 -7.59 1.10 9.85
CA LYS A 258 -7.82 1.23 11.29
C LYS A 258 -6.69 2.00 11.98
N TRP A 259 -5.44 1.80 11.56
CA TRP A 259 -4.29 2.51 12.11
C TRP A 259 -4.36 4.02 11.78
N THR A 260 -4.58 4.40 10.53
CA THR A 260 -4.69 5.81 10.14
C THR A 260 -5.91 6.48 10.77
N ALA A 261 -7.06 5.82 10.81
CA ALA A 261 -8.27 6.33 11.46
C ALA A 261 -8.06 6.68 12.94
N SER A 262 -7.32 5.82 13.67
CA SER A 262 -6.99 6.08 15.08
C SER A 262 -6.08 7.32 15.29
N ILE A 263 -5.47 7.82 14.21
CA ILE A 263 -4.61 9.02 14.21
C ILE A 263 -5.38 10.23 13.69
N VAL A 264 -6.15 10.06 12.61
CA VAL A 264 -6.88 11.14 11.93
C VAL A 264 -8.06 11.63 12.79
N GLN A 265 -8.89 10.70 13.29
CA GLN A 265 -10.05 11.00 14.15
C GLN A 265 -10.10 10.07 15.37
N PRO A 266 -9.17 10.26 16.32
CA PRO A 266 -9.02 9.35 17.48
C PRO A 266 -10.26 9.28 18.38
N GLU A 267 -11.13 10.29 18.37
CA GLU A 267 -12.35 10.28 19.18
C GLU A 267 -13.47 9.44 18.55
N ILE A 268 -13.58 9.44 17.20
CA ILE A 268 -14.57 8.66 16.45
C ILE A 268 -14.14 7.19 16.41
N PHE A 269 -12.85 6.93 16.18
CA PHE A 269 -12.28 5.59 16.00
C PHE A 269 -11.53 5.10 17.25
N SER A 270 -12.20 5.15 18.41
CA SER A 270 -11.65 4.83 19.75
C SER A 270 -12.10 3.50 20.33
N ASP A 271 -12.98 2.78 19.67
CA ASP A 271 -13.66 1.59 20.17
C ASP A 271 -12.92 0.27 19.84
N TYR A 272 -11.70 0.35 19.31
CA TYR A 272 -10.78 -0.76 19.14
C TYR A 272 -9.37 -0.41 19.60
N ASP A 273 -8.58 -1.42 19.91
CA ASP A 273 -7.13 -1.29 20.12
C ASP A 273 -6.38 -1.83 18.90
N ILE A 274 -5.70 -0.94 18.18
CA ILE A 274 -4.97 -1.29 16.95
C ILE A 274 -3.91 -2.38 17.17
N ARG A 275 -3.32 -2.47 18.36
CA ARG A 275 -2.34 -3.52 18.67
C ARG A 275 -3.01 -4.90 18.77
N THR A 276 -4.20 -4.94 19.32
CA THR A 276 -5.02 -6.15 19.38
C THR A 276 -5.44 -6.56 17.97
N GLU A 277 -5.94 -5.63 17.15
CA GLU A 277 -6.31 -5.88 15.75
C GLU A 277 -5.15 -6.48 14.96
N ILE A 278 -3.95 -5.90 15.08
CA ILE A 278 -2.73 -6.42 14.43
C ILE A 278 -2.39 -7.82 14.94
N SER A 279 -2.41 -8.02 16.26
CA SER A 279 -2.08 -9.32 16.88
C SER A 279 -3.05 -10.42 16.46
N ASP A 280 -4.34 -10.11 16.41
CA ASP A 280 -5.37 -11.09 16.05
C ASP A 280 -5.31 -11.40 14.55
N PHE A 281 -5.08 -10.40 13.69
CA PHE A 281 -4.82 -10.62 12.27
C PHE A 281 -3.70 -11.65 12.05
N TYR A 282 -2.52 -11.44 12.67
CA TYR A 282 -1.39 -12.37 12.48
C TYR A 282 -1.61 -13.75 13.10
N LYS A 283 -2.46 -13.91 14.11
CA LYS A 283 -2.83 -15.23 14.65
C LYS A 283 -3.83 -15.98 13.77
N ASP A 284 -4.77 -15.23 13.16
CA ASP A 284 -5.86 -15.82 12.39
C ASP A 284 -5.45 -16.14 10.95
N TYR A 285 -4.46 -15.41 10.43
CA TYR A 285 -4.04 -15.52 9.03
C TYR A 285 -2.68 -16.19 8.84
N TYR A 286 -1.83 -16.25 9.86
CA TYR A 286 -0.46 -16.80 9.84
C TYR A 286 -0.12 -17.56 11.12
#